data_3febf066e9cdc2e8fb5c6b645e6c5a98
#
_entry.id   3febf066e9cdc2e8fb5c6b645e6c5a98
#
_cell.length_a   1.000
_cell.length_b   1.000
_cell.length_c   1.000
_cell.angle_alpha   90.00
_cell.angle_beta   90.00
_cell.angle_gamma   90.00
#
_symmetry.space_group_name_H-M   'P 1'
#
loop_
_entity.id
_entity.type
_entity.pdbx_description
1 polymer ?
#
loop_
_entity_poly.entity_id
_entity_poly.type
_entity_poly.pdbx_seq_one_letter_code
_entity_poly.pdbx_strand_id
1 'polypeptide(L)'
;TLFPYTTLFRSVMYKNRQTMVTIKGVDDNFSELTHITDILYGDGTFSLHAANLEFGVLGIRLAQTLGVGAQWNGFLRIYAPQKEGQFDMSNPDAGFVVDSINSPGVLFSVKQSKYDKNYIITSIAFARNLFGQQGMLSSLEIRLKPGSDLEAVKSKMLKIAGGKYKVLDRFEQQEDTFKIMSVEKLMAYIFLTFILVIACFNIVGSLSMLIIDKKNDVVTLRNLGASDKQIARVFLFEGRMIAVIGAVVGILLGLLLCFLQQRFGLVALGDTAGSFVVNAYPVSVHYMDVAAIFFTVVLVGWAAVWYPVRYLSKRLLR
;
A
#
# COMPACT_ATOMS: atom_id res chain seq x y z
N THR A 1 13.42 20.16 11.82
CA THR A 1 12.90 18.84 11.42
C THR A 1 13.72 17.77 12.10
N LEU A 2 13.44 17.50 13.34
CA LEU A 2 14.03 16.39 14.07
C LEU A 2 13.28 15.13 13.64
N PHE A 3 13.95 14.26 12.93
CA PHE A 3 13.49 12.90 12.72
C PHE A 3 13.42 12.20 14.09
N PRO A 4 12.23 11.76 14.55
CA PRO A 4 12.13 11.07 15.84
C PRO A 4 12.59 9.61 15.78
N TYR A 5 13.22 9.21 14.70
CA TYR A 5 13.83 7.89 14.53
C TYR A 5 15.34 8.06 14.48
N THR A 6 15.93 8.32 15.62
CA THR A 6 17.26 7.78 15.83
C THR A 6 17.10 6.27 15.73
N THR A 7 17.34 5.72 14.56
CA THR A 7 17.70 4.31 14.39
C THR A 7 19.04 4.13 15.10
N LEU A 8 19.00 4.11 16.42
CA LEU A 8 20.08 3.59 17.22
C LEU A 8 20.23 2.14 16.78
N PHE A 9 21.37 1.82 16.19
CA PHE A 9 21.70 0.46 15.74
C PHE A 9 21.63 -0.46 16.95
N ARG A 10 20.53 -1.16 17.08
CA ARG A 10 20.32 -2.16 18.12
C ARG A 10 20.62 -3.48 17.49
N SER A 11 21.46 -4.26 18.11
CA SER A 11 21.75 -5.59 17.63
C SER A 11 21.38 -6.63 18.66
N VAL A 12 20.86 -7.73 18.19
CA VAL A 12 20.67 -8.93 18.99
C VAL A 12 21.73 -9.95 18.59
N MET A 13 22.30 -10.59 19.59
CA MET A 13 23.29 -11.62 19.39
C MET A 13 22.87 -12.93 20.08
N TYR A 14 22.97 -14.02 19.34
CA TYR A 14 22.83 -15.36 19.84
C TYR A 14 23.99 -16.22 19.36
N LYS A 15 24.78 -16.76 20.30
CA LYS A 15 26.04 -17.46 19.97
C LYS A 15 26.92 -16.56 19.08
N ASN A 16 27.21 -17.01 17.85
CA ASN A 16 28.04 -16.30 16.86
C ASN A 16 27.23 -15.55 15.79
N ARG A 17 25.90 -15.43 15.94
CA ARG A 17 25.05 -14.73 14.98
C ARG A 17 24.55 -13.43 15.57
N GLN A 18 24.72 -12.36 14.80
CA GLN A 18 24.31 -11.03 15.18
C GLN A 18 23.49 -10.41 14.05
N THR A 19 22.42 -9.71 14.37
CA THR A 19 21.60 -8.98 13.40
C THR A 19 21.02 -7.73 14.03
N MET A 20 20.70 -6.74 13.19
CA MET A 20 20.03 -5.53 13.64
C MET A 20 18.55 -5.78 13.89
N VAL A 21 18.02 -5.22 14.96
CA VAL A 21 16.62 -5.41 15.38
C VAL A 21 15.99 -4.11 15.86
N THR A 22 14.67 -4.09 15.78
CA THR A 22 13.84 -3.08 16.43
C THR A 22 13.17 -3.70 17.64
N ILE A 23 13.37 -3.12 18.82
CA ILE A 23 12.75 -3.59 20.05
C ILE A 23 11.47 -2.80 20.27
N LYS A 24 10.36 -3.50 20.41
CA LYS A 24 9.06 -2.94 20.75
C LYS A 24 8.72 -3.34 22.18
N GLY A 25 8.93 -2.42 23.13
CA GLY A 25 8.43 -2.58 24.49
C GLY A 25 6.94 -2.30 24.51
N VAL A 26 6.15 -3.25 25.02
CA VAL A 26 4.69 -3.16 25.10
C VAL A 26 4.22 -3.38 26.53
N ASP A 27 3.02 -2.87 26.82
CA ASP A 27 2.36 -3.02 28.09
C ASP A 27 1.66 -4.40 28.21
N ASP A 28 1.31 -4.82 29.40
CA ASP A 28 0.73 -6.16 29.67
C ASP A 28 -0.61 -6.38 28.96
N ASN A 29 -1.37 -5.31 28.73
CA ASN A 29 -2.65 -5.36 28.01
C ASN A 29 -2.52 -5.50 26.49
N PHE A 30 -1.28 -5.56 25.96
CA PHE A 30 -1.03 -5.62 24.51
C PHE A 30 -1.67 -6.84 23.84
N SER A 31 -1.66 -7.98 24.49
CA SER A 31 -2.26 -9.23 23.96
C SER A 31 -3.78 -9.10 23.75
N GLU A 32 -4.47 -8.43 24.68
CA GLU A 32 -5.92 -8.21 24.62
C GLU A 32 -6.30 -7.21 23.51
N LEU A 33 -5.47 -6.16 23.35
CA LEU A 33 -5.74 -5.09 22.38
C LEU A 33 -5.45 -5.50 20.95
N THR A 34 -4.42 -6.32 20.70
CA THR A 34 -3.91 -6.57 19.35
C THR A 34 -4.26 -7.93 18.77
N HIS A 35 -4.82 -8.85 19.58
CA HIS A 35 -5.02 -10.26 19.21
C HIS A 35 -3.73 -10.92 18.71
N ILE A 36 -2.60 -10.57 19.33
CA ILE A 36 -1.28 -11.11 18.96
C ILE A 36 -1.26 -12.65 19.04
N THR A 37 -2.07 -13.22 19.93
CA THR A 37 -2.21 -14.66 20.14
C THR A 37 -2.59 -15.43 18.89
N ASP A 38 -3.32 -14.81 17.97
CA ASP A 38 -3.81 -15.45 16.74
C ASP A 38 -2.69 -15.69 15.68
N ILE A 39 -1.55 -15.02 15.87
CA ILE A 39 -0.40 -15.07 14.95
C ILE A 39 0.86 -15.66 15.59
N LEU A 40 0.71 -16.34 16.72
CA LEU A 40 1.81 -17.00 17.40
C LEU A 40 2.06 -18.42 16.86
N TYR A 41 3.32 -18.82 16.88
CA TYR A 41 3.81 -20.15 16.52
C TYR A 41 4.69 -20.68 17.66
N GLY A 42 4.41 -21.87 18.14
CA GLY A 42 5.12 -22.54 19.23
C GLY A 42 4.16 -23.07 20.29
N ASP A 43 4.70 -23.81 21.27
CA ASP A 43 3.92 -24.49 22.33
C ASP A 43 3.82 -23.66 23.62
N GLY A 44 4.45 -22.49 23.66
CA GLY A 44 4.45 -21.58 24.80
C GLY A 44 3.25 -20.64 24.82
N THR A 45 3.31 -19.66 25.70
CA THR A 45 2.30 -18.60 25.83
C THR A 45 2.91 -17.23 25.62
N PHE A 46 2.08 -16.26 25.19
CA PHE A 46 2.52 -14.87 25.13
C PHE A 46 2.73 -14.33 26.55
N SER A 47 3.96 -14.38 27.01
CA SER A 47 4.38 -13.80 28.26
C SER A 47 5.59 -12.92 28.04
N LEU A 48 5.61 -11.73 28.63
CA LEU A 48 6.71 -10.77 28.48
C LEU A 48 7.65 -10.79 29.67
N HIS A 49 7.21 -11.26 30.83
CA HIS A 49 8.01 -11.41 32.02
C HIS A 49 7.43 -12.51 32.93
N ALA A 50 8.29 -13.15 33.73
CA ALA A 50 7.90 -14.04 34.80
C ALA A 50 8.95 -13.98 35.91
N ALA A 51 8.53 -13.65 37.13
CA ALA A 51 9.43 -13.40 38.25
C ALA A 51 10.52 -12.37 37.88
N ASN A 52 11.76 -12.78 37.85
CA ASN A 52 12.93 -11.94 37.51
C ASN A 52 13.44 -12.17 36.07
N LEU A 53 12.70 -12.88 35.24
CA LEU A 53 13.07 -13.18 33.86
C LEU A 53 12.29 -12.30 32.88
N GLU A 54 13.00 -11.66 31.99
CA GLU A 54 12.44 -10.93 30.87
C GLU A 54 12.37 -11.83 29.63
N PHE A 55 11.24 -11.80 28.94
CA PHE A 55 11.00 -12.58 27.75
C PHE A 55 10.95 -11.70 26.51
N GLY A 56 11.35 -12.29 25.38
CA GLY A 56 11.26 -11.66 24.08
C GLY A 56 10.59 -12.55 23.06
N VAL A 57 9.49 -12.06 22.46
CA VAL A 57 8.83 -12.74 21.36
C VAL A 57 9.44 -12.24 20.06
N LEU A 58 10.11 -13.13 19.34
CA LEU A 58 10.78 -12.81 18.07
C LEU A 58 9.86 -13.00 16.88
N GLY A 59 10.08 -12.20 15.83
CA GLY A 59 9.50 -12.52 14.53
C GLY A 59 10.10 -13.80 13.95
N ILE A 60 9.29 -14.60 13.28
CA ILE A 60 9.68 -15.94 12.80
C ILE A 60 10.92 -15.91 11.89
N ARG A 61 11.05 -14.90 11.02
CA ARG A 61 12.23 -14.76 10.13
C ARG A 61 13.47 -14.29 10.89
N LEU A 62 13.30 -13.50 11.93
CA LEU A 62 14.39 -13.11 12.81
C LEU A 62 14.95 -14.33 13.54
N ALA A 63 14.08 -15.17 14.08
CA ALA A 63 14.46 -16.42 14.72
C ALA A 63 15.23 -17.33 13.76
N GLN A 64 14.78 -17.48 12.51
CA GLN A 64 15.51 -18.23 11.47
C GLN A 64 16.90 -17.63 11.18
N THR A 65 17.02 -16.29 11.10
CA THR A 65 18.30 -15.62 10.87
C THR A 65 19.29 -15.87 12.02
N LEU A 66 18.80 -15.85 13.25
CA LEU A 66 19.59 -16.16 14.44
C LEU A 66 19.85 -17.65 14.62
N GLY A 67 19.11 -18.52 13.91
CA GLY A 67 19.20 -19.98 14.03
C GLY A 67 18.60 -20.50 15.34
N VAL A 68 17.53 -19.85 15.81
CA VAL A 68 16.76 -20.26 16.99
C VAL A 68 15.36 -20.72 16.60
N GLY A 69 14.82 -21.66 17.37
CA GLY A 69 13.41 -22.07 17.29
C GLY A 69 12.51 -21.22 18.18
N ALA A 70 11.26 -21.64 18.33
CA ALA A 70 10.34 -21.01 19.28
C ALA A 70 10.85 -21.11 20.72
N GLN A 71 11.47 -22.23 21.05
CA GLN A 71 12.21 -22.45 22.28
C GLN A 71 13.71 -22.43 21.99
N TRP A 72 14.45 -21.58 22.68
CA TRP A 72 15.91 -21.57 22.63
C TRP A 72 16.48 -21.68 24.04
N ASN A 73 17.64 -22.32 24.14
CA ASN A 73 18.35 -22.49 25.40
C ASN A 73 19.30 -21.31 25.64
N GLY A 74 19.27 -20.73 26.84
CA GLY A 74 20.10 -19.60 27.23
C GLY A 74 19.47 -18.26 26.87
N PHE A 75 20.33 -17.25 26.76
CA PHE A 75 19.90 -15.85 26.62
C PHE A 75 20.17 -15.34 25.22
N LEU A 76 19.29 -14.47 24.73
CA LEU A 76 19.57 -13.58 23.62
C LEU A 76 20.10 -12.25 24.20
N ARG A 77 21.31 -11.88 23.85
CA ARG A 77 21.90 -10.61 24.27
C ARG A 77 21.50 -9.50 23.33
N ILE A 78 21.05 -8.38 23.90
CA ILE A 78 20.65 -7.20 23.16
C ILE A 78 21.64 -6.10 23.49
N TYR A 79 22.20 -5.50 22.44
CA TYR A 79 23.14 -4.39 22.51
C TYR A 79 22.40 -3.11 22.09
N ALA A 80 22.28 -2.16 23.01
CA ALA A 80 21.74 -0.85 22.74
C ALA A 80 22.83 0.21 22.97
N PRO A 81 23.06 1.16 22.05
CA PRO A 81 24.05 2.21 22.29
C PRO A 81 23.62 3.10 23.45
N GLN A 82 24.57 3.46 24.27
CA GLN A 82 24.38 4.35 25.41
C GLN A 82 24.11 5.77 24.90
N LYS A 83 23.13 6.46 25.47
CA LYS A 83 22.76 7.83 25.06
C LYS A 83 23.77 8.89 25.44
N GLU A 84 24.45 8.68 26.57
CA GLU A 84 25.41 9.61 27.16
C GLU A 84 26.71 8.86 27.40
N GLY A 85 27.78 9.22 26.69
CA GLY A 85 29.10 8.67 26.83
C GLY A 85 29.97 9.06 25.65
N GLN A 86 31.20 9.48 25.90
CA GLN A 86 32.22 9.60 24.83
C GLN A 86 32.57 8.20 24.35
N PHE A 87 32.55 8.00 23.06
CA PHE A 87 32.95 6.75 22.43
C PHE A 87 34.44 6.55 22.72
N ASP A 88 34.78 5.67 23.66
CA ASP A 88 36.16 5.32 23.95
C ASP A 88 36.61 4.26 22.95
N MET A 89 37.49 4.66 22.04
CA MET A 89 38.10 3.75 21.06
C MET A 89 38.91 2.62 21.69
N SER A 90 39.32 2.78 22.95
CA SER A 90 40.10 1.77 23.68
C SER A 90 39.21 0.67 24.27
N ASN A 91 37.90 0.95 24.45
CA ASN A 91 36.91 -0.01 24.93
C ASN A 91 35.59 0.16 24.22
N PRO A 92 35.44 -0.40 23.01
CA PRO A 92 34.22 -0.26 22.18
C PRO A 92 32.97 -0.78 22.87
N ASP A 93 33.10 -1.73 23.78
CA ASP A 93 31.95 -2.35 24.49
C ASP A 93 31.37 -1.43 25.57
N ALA A 94 32.14 -0.48 26.07
CA ALA A 94 31.68 0.50 27.07
C ALA A 94 30.61 1.47 26.54
N GLY A 95 30.47 1.59 25.19
CA GLY A 95 29.47 2.41 24.55
C GLY A 95 28.08 1.75 24.41
N PHE A 96 27.92 0.50 24.89
CA PHE A 96 26.68 -0.24 24.75
C PHE A 96 26.13 -0.66 26.13
N VAL A 97 24.83 -0.53 26.28
CA VAL A 97 24.09 -1.21 27.34
C VAL A 97 23.76 -2.60 26.82
N VAL A 98 24.14 -3.63 27.56
CA VAL A 98 23.88 -5.03 27.20
C VAL A 98 22.90 -5.61 28.22
N ASP A 99 21.81 -6.13 27.72
CA ASP A 99 20.83 -6.84 28.51
C ASP A 99 20.37 -8.12 27.81
N SER A 100 19.67 -9.00 28.50
CA SER A 100 19.36 -10.33 27.98
C SER A 100 17.88 -10.67 28.15
N ILE A 101 17.35 -11.37 27.15
CA ILE A 101 15.98 -11.89 27.14
C ILE A 101 15.97 -13.40 26.96
N ASN A 102 14.94 -14.03 27.51
CA ASN A 102 14.69 -15.46 27.44
C ASN A 102 13.57 -15.77 26.44
N SER A 103 13.44 -17.05 26.11
CA SER A 103 12.36 -17.55 25.26
C SER A 103 11.05 -17.72 26.03
N PRO A 104 9.94 -17.15 25.55
CA PRO A 104 8.60 -17.49 26.05
C PRO A 104 8.01 -18.76 25.42
N GLY A 105 8.75 -19.44 24.52
CA GLY A 105 8.29 -20.61 23.79
C GLY A 105 7.41 -20.30 22.57
N VAL A 106 7.32 -19.04 22.15
CA VAL A 106 6.53 -18.61 20.99
C VAL A 106 7.27 -17.61 20.14
N LEU A 107 6.96 -17.62 18.84
CA LEU A 107 7.38 -16.64 17.84
C LEU A 107 6.13 -16.02 17.23
N PHE A 108 6.22 -14.80 16.73
CA PHE A 108 5.12 -14.20 15.98
C PHE A 108 5.38 -14.20 14.46
N SER A 109 4.32 -14.27 13.66
CA SER A 109 4.39 -14.08 12.22
C SER A 109 3.20 -13.26 11.72
N VAL A 110 3.49 -12.05 11.29
CA VAL A 110 2.53 -11.13 10.65
C VAL A 110 2.47 -11.39 9.14
N LYS A 111 3.31 -12.30 8.62
CA LYS A 111 3.52 -12.55 7.19
C LYS A 111 3.96 -11.28 6.42
N GLN A 112 4.64 -10.38 7.09
CA GLN A 112 5.27 -9.20 6.51
C GLN A 112 6.74 -9.18 6.86
N SER A 113 7.61 -9.23 5.85
CA SER A 113 9.07 -9.35 6.03
C SER A 113 9.65 -8.25 6.93
N LYS A 114 9.12 -7.03 6.86
CA LYS A 114 9.56 -5.89 7.68
C LYS A 114 9.44 -6.17 9.17
N TYR A 115 8.33 -6.79 9.60
CA TYR A 115 8.08 -7.07 11.01
C TYR A 115 8.70 -8.41 11.42
N ASP A 116 8.48 -9.47 10.63
CA ASP A 116 8.92 -10.82 10.94
C ASP A 116 10.45 -10.97 11.01
N LYS A 117 11.19 -10.10 10.30
CA LYS A 117 12.65 -10.14 10.24
C LYS A 117 13.34 -9.22 11.25
N ASN A 118 12.69 -8.12 11.65
CA ASN A 118 13.39 -7.05 12.36
C ASN A 118 12.87 -6.77 13.76
N TYR A 119 11.74 -7.34 14.18
CA TYR A 119 11.12 -6.95 15.46
C TYR A 119 11.25 -8.02 16.53
N ILE A 120 11.48 -7.53 17.75
CA ILE A 120 11.36 -8.27 19.00
C ILE A 120 10.35 -7.53 19.86
N ILE A 121 9.35 -8.24 20.38
CA ILE A 121 8.36 -7.72 21.33
C ILE A 121 8.81 -8.14 22.74
N THR A 122 8.90 -7.18 23.65
CA THR A 122 9.32 -7.40 25.04
C THR A 122 8.52 -6.50 25.98
N SER A 123 8.74 -6.61 27.30
CA SER A 123 8.07 -5.75 28.26
C SER A 123 8.49 -4.28 28.11
N ILE A 124 7.60 -3.37 28.44
CA ILE A 124 7.91 -1.93 28.44
C ILE A 124 8.94 -1.59 29.50
N ALA A 125 8.96 -2.34 30.62
CA ALA A 125 9.94 -2.18 31.69
C ALA A 125 11.36 -2.51 31.19
N PHE A 126 11.53 -3.64 30.51
CA PHE A 126 12.79 -4.03 29.88
C PHE A 126 13.27 -2.98 28.88
N ALA A 127 12.38 -2.54 27.98
CA ALA A 127 12.74 -1.54 26.99
C ALA A 127 13.17 -0.22 27.63
N ARG A 128 12.49 0.23 28.67
CA ARG A 128 12.87 1.45 29.43
C ARG A 128 14.24 1.33 30.09
N ASN A 129 14.52 0.20 30.69
CA ASN A 129 15.82 -0.06 31.33
C ASN A 129 16.94 -0.09 30.28
N LEU A 130 16.72 -0.84 29.19
CA LEU A 130 17.69 -0.97 28.11
C LEU A 130 18.05 0.38 27.45
N PHE A 131 17.07 1.29 27.31
CA PHE A 131 17.29 2.60 26.67
C PHE A 131 17.52 3.75 27.66
N GLY A 132 17.55 3.50 28.95
CA GLY A 132 17.70 4.54 29.96
C GLY A 132 16.58 5.59 29.92
N GLN A 133 15.35 5.21 29.51
CA GLN A 133 14.23 6.13 29.30
C GLN A 133 13.09 5.87 30.31
N GLN A 134 13.40 6.04 31.58
CA GLN A 134 12.41 5.88 32.64
C GLN A 134 11.26 6.90 32.49
N GLY A 135 10.02 6.42 32.63
CA GLY A 135 8.82 7.29 32.56
C GLY A 135 8.45 7.84 31.17
N MET A 136 9.19 7.49 30.13
CA MET A 136 8.92 7.97 28.78
C MET A 136 8.21 6.89 27.93
N LEU A 137 7.42 7.36 26.96
CA LEU A 137 6.75 6.54 25.95
C LEU A 137 7.05 7.10 24.57
N SER A 138 7.33 6.25 23.60
CA SER A 138 7.52 6.65 22.20
C SER A 138 6.19 6.89 21.50
N SER A 139 5.18 6.10 21.81
CA SER A 139 3.83 6.20 21.24
C SER A 139 2.79 5.57 22.17
N LEU A 140 1.55 6.06 22.06
CA LEU A 140 0.37 5.47 22.71
C LEU A 140 -0.53 4.92 21.58
N GLU A 141 -0.74 3.61 21.60
CA GLU A 141 -1.64 2.93 20.66
C GLU A 141 -3.05 2.86 21.25
N ILE A 142 -4.05 3.34 20.51
CA ILE A 142 -5.44 3.40 20.97
C ILE A 142 -6.31 2.62 20.00
N ARG A 143 -7.06 1.65 20.53
CA ARG A 143 -8.05 0.90 19.78
C ARG A 143 -9.43 1.48 20.01
N LEU A 144 -10.12 1.80 18.91
CA LEU A 144 -11.50 2.28 18.97
C LEU A 144 -12.48 1.10 19.08
N LYS A 145 -13.60 1.34 19.74
CA LYS A 145 -14.70 0.38 19.76
C LYS A 145 -15.31 0.25 18.36
N PRO A 146 -15.79 -0.94 17.97
CA PRO A 146 -16.50 -1.11 16.71
C PRO A 146 -17.65 -0.11 16.57
N GLY A 147 -17.78 0.53 15.40
CA GLY A 147 -18.81 1.53 15.11
C GLY A 147 -18.50 2.96 15.58
N SER A 148 -17.32 3.21 16.15
CA SER A 148 -16.89 4.58 16.48
C SER A 148 -16.51 5.36 15.22
N ASP A 149 -16.90 6.64 15.16
CA ASP A 149 -16.46 7.56 14.13
C ASP A 149 -14.99 7.97 14.38
N LEU A 150 -14.11 7.53 13.47
CA LEU A 150 -12.67 7.77 13.54
C LEU A 150 -12.34 9.27 13.53
N GLU A 151 -12.98 10.02 12.63
CA GLU A 151 -12.69 11.47 12.45
C GLU A 151 -13.15 12.28 13.67
N ALA A 152 -14.31 11.96 14.22
CA ALA A 152 -14.82 12.62 15.41
C ALA A 152 -13.92 12.35 16.63
N VAL A 153 -13.43 11.12 16.81
CA VAL A 153 -12.52 10.77 17.90
C VAL A 153 -11.17 11.42 17.71
N LYS A 154 -10.60 11.38 16.50
CA LYS A 154 -9.32 11.99 16.14
C LYS A 154 -9.33 13.50 16.40
N SER A 155 -10.40 14.20 16.02
CA SER A 155 -10.54 15.64 16.27
C SER A 155 -10.58 15.97 17.77
N LYS A 156 -11.24 15.14 18.58
CA LYS A 156 -11.25 15.30 20.05
C LYS A 156 -9.85 15.07 20.64
N MET A 157 -9.14 14.03 20.17
CA MET A 157 -7.77 13.74 20.62
C MET A 157 -6.80 14.86 20.25
N LEU A 158 -6.90 15.42 19.04
CA LEU A 158 -6.08 16.56 18.63
C LEU A 158 -6.30 17.78 19.53
N LYS A 159 -7.54 18.04 19.95
CA LYS A 159 -7.84 19.11 20.91
C LYS A 159 -7.21 18.87 22.27
N ILE A 160 -7.28 17.63 22.78
CA ILE A 160 -6.66 17.22 24.06
C ILE A 160 -5.14 17.28 23.99
N ALA A 161 -4.56 16.87 22.85
CA ALA A 161 -3.12 16.86 22.62
C ALA A 161 -2.51 18.29 22.56
N GLY A 162 -3.33 19.31 22.33
CA GLY A 162 -2.91 20.72 22.39
C GLY A 162 -1.74 21.07 21.46
N GLY A 163 -1.56 20.33 20.36
CA GLY A 163 -0.45 20.51 19.41
C GLY A 163 0.90 19.96 19.86
N LYS A 164 1.01 19.42 21.07
CA LYS A 164 2.24 18.81 21.60
C LYS A 164 2.51 17.41 21.03
N TYR A 165 1.46 16.70 20.68
CA TYR A 165 1.53 15.32 20.18
C TYR A 165 0.87 15.21 18.83
N LYS A 166 1.40 14.33 17.99
CA LYS A 166 0.79 13.97 16.70
C LYS A 166 -0.18 12.83 16.93
N VAL A 167 -1.43 13.02 16.50
CA VAL A 167 -2.43 11.96 16.48
C VAL A 167 -2.54 11.47 15.05
N LEU A 168 -2.08 10.25 14.81
CA LEU A 168 -2.02 9.64 13.49
C LEU A 168 -2.99 8.46 13.42
N ASP A 169 -3.76 8.38 12.38
CA ASP A 169 -4.54 7.19 12.08
C ASP A 169 -3.67 6.11 11.40
N ARG A 170 -4.27 4.94 11.13
CA ARG A 170 -3.58 3.81 10.50
C ARG A 170 -2.96 4.16 9.13
N PHE A 171 -3.62 5.03 8.37
CA PHE A 171 -3.17 5.43 7.04
C PHE A 171 -2.05 6.46 7.14
N GLU A 172 -2.18 7.43 8.03
CA GLU A 172 -1.17 8.47 8.26
C GLU A 172 0.14 7.92 8.85
N GLN A 173 0.07 6.84 9.64
CA GLN A 173 1.27 6.15 10.13
C GLN A 173 2.13 5.56 9.00
N GLN A 174 1.53 5.28 7.85
CA GLN A 174 2.19 4.76 6.65
C GLN A 174 2.10 5.75 5.48
N GLU A 175 2.12 7.04 5.78
CA GLU A 175 1.95 8.12 4.80
C GLU A 175 2.86 7.96 3.57
N ASP A 176 4.13 7.61 3.77
CA ASP A 176 5.08 7.42 2.68
C ASP A 176 4.66 6.29 1.74
N THR A 177 4.17 5.18 2.29
CA THR A 177 3.66 4.05 1.50
C THR A 177 2.43 4.44 0.70
N PHE A 178 1.48 5.15 1.32
CA PHE A 178 0.27 5.61 0.64
C PHE A 178 0.54 6.70 -0.39
N LYS A 179 1.51 7.59 -0.15
CA LYS A 179 1.98 8.56 -1.15
C LYS A 179 2.57 7.86 -2.37
N ILE A 180 3.41 6.86 -2.18
CA ILE A 180 3.97 6.06 -3.28
C ILE A 180 2.85 5.40 -4.07
N MET A 181 1.89 4.75 -3.41
CA MET A 181 0.74 4.12 -4.07
C MET A 181 -0.12 5.12 -4.86
N SER A 182 -0.32 6.33 -4.33
CA SER A 182 -1.08 7.37 -5.04
C SER A 182 -0.35 7.90 -6.27
N VAL A 183 0.97 8.02 -6.20
CA VAL A 183 1.82 8.37 -7.35
C VAL A 183 1.81 7.26 -8.40
N GLU A 184 1.92 6.00 -7.99
CA GLU A 184 1.80 4.84 -8.89
C GLU A 184 0.46 4.82 -9.63
N LYS A 185 -0.65 5.06 -8.90
CA LYS A 185 -1.99 5.17 -9.49
C LYS A 185 -2.06 6.30 -10.52
N LEU A 186 -1.51 7.48 -10.20
CA LEU A 186 -1.45 8.61 -11.12
C LEU A 186 -0.63 8.29 -12.38
N MET A 187 0.55 7.68 -12.20
CA MET A 187 1.41 7.26 -13.31
C MET A 187 0.70 6.26 -14.22
N ALA A 188 0.07 5.23 -13.64
CA ALA A 188 -0.70 4.25 -14.40
C ALA A 188 -1.83 4.93 -15.21
N TYR A 189 -2.55 5.88 -14.60
CA TYR A 189 -3.60 6.63 -15.28
C TYR A 189 -3.06 7.45 -16.46
N ILE A 190 -1.92 8.11 -16.29
CA ILE A 190 -1.27 8.87 -17.37
C ILE A 190 -0.84 7.94 -18.51
N PHE A 191 -0.20 6.81 -18.21
CA PHE A 191 0.23 5.85 -19.24
C PHE A 191 -0.97 5.26 -20.00
N LEU A 192 -2.03 4.88 -19.30
CA LEU A 192 -3.24 4.35 -19.93
C LEU A 192 -3.93 5.42 -20.81
N THR A 193 -3.96 6.68 -20.36
CA THR A 193 -4.47 7.80 -21.16
C THR A 193 -3.61 8.02 -22.42
N PHE A 194 -2.30 7.88 -22.31
CA PHE A 194 -1.40 7.98 -23.46
C PHE A 194 -1.66 6.86 -24.48
N ILE A 195 -1.84 5.62 -24.02
CA ILE A 195 -2.23 4.48 -24.87
C ILE A 195 -3.58 4.76 -25.54
N LEU A 196 -4.54 5.32 -24.81
CA LEU A 196 -5.85 5.72 -25.35
C LEU A 196 -5.69 6.76 -26.48
N VAL A 197 -4.83 7.76 -26.29
CA VAL A 197 -4.55 8.76 -27.35
C VAL A 197 -4.00 8.08 -28.59
N ILE A 198 -3.07 7.13 -28.45
CA ILE A 198 -2.56 6.36 -29.60
C ILE A 198 -3.70 5.58 -30.28
N ALA A 199 -4.55 4.93 -29.50
CA ALA A 199 -5.70 4.20 -30.03
C ALA A 199 -6.67 5.12 -30.80
N CYS A 200 -6.78 6.39 -30.42
CA CYS A 200 -7.60 7.37 -31.14
C CYS A 200 -7.12 7.63 -32.58
N PHE A 201 -5.83 7.46 -32.90
CA PHE A 201 -5.35 7.56 -34.27
C PHE A 201 -5.99 6.47 -35.17
N ASN A 202 -6.24 5.28 -34.64
CA ASN A 202 -6.97 4.24 -35.37
C ASN A 202 -8.41 4.66 -35.65
N ILE A 203 -9.09 5.32 -34.69
CA ILE A 203 -10.44 5.85 -34.88
C ILE A 203 -10.43 6.93 -35.97
N VAL A 204 -9.44 7.83 -35.94
CA VAL A 204 -9.29 8.89 -36.96
C VAL A 204 -9.07 8.27 -38.35
N GLY A 205 -8.22 7.26 -38.47
CA GLY A 205 -7.97 6.57 -39.73
C GLY A 205 -9.21 5.85 -40.28
N SER A 206 -9.86 5.05 -39.44
CA SER A 206 -11.06 4.30 -39.77
C SER A 206 -12.22 5.21 -40.18
N LEU A 207 -12.46 6.28 -39.41
CA LEU A 207 -13.53 7.23 -39.71
C LEU A 207 -13.23 8.02 -41.00
N SER A 208 -11.95 8.35 -41.26
CA SER A 208 -11.54 9.02 -42.48
C SER A 208 -11.80 8.13 -43.71
N MET A 209 -11.47 6.84 -43.65
CA MET A 209 -11.74 5.87 -44.68
C MET A 209 -13.24 5.70 -44.92
N LEU A 210 -14.02 5.59 -43.87
CA LEU A 210 -15.46 5.47 -43.94
C LEU A 210 -16.10 6.68 -44.64
N ILE A 211 -15.66 7.91 -44.34
CA ILE A 211 -16.17 9.13 -45.01
C ILE A 211 -15.82 9.10 -46.51
N ILE A 212 -14.66 8.58 -46.86
CA ILE A 212 -14.23 8.48 -48.30
C ILE A 212 -15.09 7.42 -49.02
N ASP A 213 -15.29 6.25 -48.41
CA ASP A 213 -16.08 5.15 -48.96
C ASP A 213 -17.56 5.55 -49.18
N LYS A 214 -18.09 6.36 -48.27
CA LYS A 214 -19.47 6.86 -48.28
C LYS A 214 -19.66 8.13 -49.11
N LYS A 215 -18.68 8.51 -49.94
CA LYS A 215 -18.73 9.74 -50.77
C LYS A 215 -19.95 9.78 -51.66
N ASN A 216 -20.31 8.68 -52.32
CA ASN A 216 -21.48 8.62 -53.19
C ASN A 216 -22.80 8.80 -52.45
N ASP A 217 -22.90 8.21 -51.22
CA ASP A 217 -24.06 8.38 -50.38
C ASP A 217 -24.20 9.84 -49.92
N VAL A 218 -23.09 10.50 -49.62
CA VAL A 218 -23.03 11.94 -49.31
C VAL A 218 -23.56 12.79 -50.44
N VAL A 219 -23.12 12.51 -51.70
CA VAL A 219 -23.64 13.22 -52.91
C VAL A 219 -25.14 13.02 -53.07
N THR A 220 -25.63 11.81 -52.87
CA THR A 220 -27.08 11.49 -52.95
C THR A 220 -27.85 12.27 -51.91
N LEU A 221 -27.42 12.29 -50.63
CA LEU A 221 -28.05 13.05 -49.56
C LEU A 221 -28.07 14.56 -49.87
N ARG A 222 -27.00 15.09 -50.47
CA ARG A 222 -26.93 16.48 -50.89
C ARG A 222 -27.94 16.81 -51.97
N ASN A 223 -28.06 15.91 -52.98
CA ASN A 223 -29.06 16.06 -54.03
C ASN A 223 -30.48 16.00 -53.53
N LEU A 224 -30.74 15.31 -52.42
CA LEU A 224 -32.00 15.29 -51.66
C LEU A 224 -32.22 16.52 -50.78
N GLY A 225 -31.26 17.49 -50.74
CA GLY A 225 -31.40 18.74 -50.02
C GLY A 225 -30.78 18.75 -48.64
N ALA A 226 -30.00 17.72 -48.26
CA ALA A 226 -29.30 17.72 -46.97
C ALA A 226 -28.17 18.77 -46.95
N SER A 227 -28.13 19.60 -45.91
CA SER A 227 -27.06 20.55 -45.71
C SER A 227 -25.75 19.89 -45.23
N ASP A 228 -24.62 20.50 -45.55
CA ASP A 228 -23.30 20.01 -45.12
C ASP A 228 -23.17 19.81 -43.61
N LYS A 229 -23.88 20.66 -42.82
CA LYS A 229 -23.94 20.51 -41.37
C LYS A 229 -24.68 19.27 -40.89
N GLN A 230 -25.73 18.88 -41.63
CA GLN A 230 -26.50 17.67 -41.31
C GLN A 230 -25.68 16.42 -41.64
N ILE A 231 -24.99 16.40 -42.78
CA ILE A 231 -24.12 15.31 -43.19
C ILE A 231 -22.94 15.16 -42.18
N ALA A 232 -22.30 16.25 -41.83
CA ALA A 232 -21.21 16.21 -40.80
C ALA A 232 -21.74 15.71 -39.46
N ARG A 233 -22.96 16.03 -39.08
CA ARG A 233 -23.59 15.57 -37.82
C ARG A 233 -23.80 14.05 -37.81
N VAL A 234 -24.14 13.44 -38.94
CA VAL A 234 -24.26 11.96 -39.05
C VAL A 234 -22.92 11.29 -38.71
N PHE A 235 -21.83 11.70 -39.34
CA PHE A 235 -20.50 11.13 -39.08
C PHE A 235 -20.00 11.42 -37.63
N LEU A 236 -20.32 12.60 -37.10
CA LEU A 236 -20.01 12.92 -35.70
C LEU A 236 -20.80 12.00 -34.73
N PHE A 237 -22.05 11.73 -35.03
CA PHE A 237 -22.89 10.84 -34.23
C PHE A 237 -22.39 9.40 -34.29
N GLU A 238 -22.01 8.90 -35.47
CA GLU A 238 -21.42 7.59 -35.65
C GLU A 238 -20.11 7.40 -34.85
N GLY A 239 -19.18 8.33 -34.98
CA GLY A 239 -17.93 8.27 -34.23
C GLY A 239 -18.14 8.36 -32.70
N ARG A 240 -19.12 9.14 -32.25
CA ARG A 240 -19.48 9.19 -30.81
C ARG A 240 -20.08 7.86 -30.34
N MET A 241 -20.93 7.24 -31.14
CA MET A 241 -21.52 5.92 -30.81
C MET A 241 -20.42 4.88 -30.68
N ILE A 242 -19.42 4.86 -31.59
CA ILE A 242 -18.27 3.96 -31.51
C ILE A 242 -17.52 4.17 -30.20
N ALA A 243 -17.25 5.43 -29.82
CA ALA A 243 -16.54 5.73 -28.58
C ALA A 243 -17.30 5.29 -27.33
N VAL A 244 -18.61 5.55 -27.27
CA VAL A 244 -19.47 5.19 -26.13
C VAL A 244 -19.63 3.67 -26.02
N ILE A 245 -19.93 2.99 -27.12
CA ILE A 245 -20.07 1.52 -27.13
C ILE A 245 -18.75 0.86 -26.75
N GLY A 246 -17.63 1.34 -27.31
CA GLY A 246 -16.30 0.86 -26.96
C GLY A 246 -15.97 1.06 -25.49
N ALA A 247 -16.30 2.23 -24.90
CA ALA A 247 -16.13 2.49 -23.48
C ALA A 247 -16.94 1.54 -22.61
N VAL A 248 -18.23 1.32 -22.93
CA VAL A 248 -19.11 0.43 -22.18
C VAL A 248 -18.60 -1.02 -22.25
N VAL A 249 -18.32 -1.52 -23.46
CA VAL A 249 -17.80 -2.88 -23.65
C VAL A 249 -16.45 -3.06 -22.94
N GLY A 250 -15.54 -2.09 -23.06
CA GLY A 250 -14.25 -2.13 -22.39
C GLY A 250 -14.37 -2.16 -20.86
N ILE A 251 -15.26 -1.35 -20.28
CA ILE A 251 -15.54 -1.37 -18.84
C ILE A 251 -16.13 -2.70 -18.40
N LEU A 252 -17.11 -3.24 -19.14
CA LEU A 252 -17.72 -4.53 -18.80
C LEU A 252 -16.69 -5.66 -18.81
N LEU A 253 -15.80 -5.71 -19.81
CA LEU A 253 -14.72 -6.68 -19.89
C LEU A 253 -13.72 -6.48 -18.73
N GLY A 254 -13.36 -5.24 -18.42
CA GLY A 254 -12.48 -4.93 -17.29
C GLY A 254 -13.05 -5.36 -15.94
N LEU A 255 -14.34 -5.07 -15.70
CA LEU A 255 -15.04 -5.50 -14.49
C LEU A 255 -15.17 -7.03 -14.41
N LEU A 256 -15.41 -7.69 -15.53
CA LEU A 256 -15.44 -9.16 -15.61
C LEU A 256 -14.08 -9.76 -15.20
N LEU A 257 -12.97 -9.22 -15.71
CA LEU A 257 -11.62 -9.65 -15.34
C LEU A 257 -11.33 -9.39 -13.86
N CYS A 258 -11.72 -8.24 -13.31
CA CYS A 258 -11.63 -7.95 -11.88
C CYS A 258 -12.42 -8.96 -11.04
N PHE A 259 -13.63 -9.30 -11.45
CA PHE A 259 -14.47 -10.29 -10.78
C PHE A 259 -13.85 -11.71 -10.83
N LEU A 260 -13.34 -12.12 -11.99
CA LEU A 260 -12.63 -13.39 -12.14
C LEU A 260 -11.39 -13.44 -11.23
N GLN A 261 -10.62 -12.35 -11.17
CA GLN A 261 -9.46 -12.26 -10.27
C GLN A 261 -9.87 -12.37 -8.80
N GLN A 262 -10.92 -11.68 -8.37
CA GLN A 262 -11.42 -11.77 -6.99
C GLN A 262 -11.92 -13.17 -6.63
N ARG A 263 -12.54 -13.87 -7.60
CA ARG A 263 -13.14 -15.19 -7.35
C ARG A 263 -12.13 -16.34 -7.43
N PHE A 264 -11.22 -16.27 -8.38
CA PHE A 264 -10.31 -17.39 -8.72
C PHE A 264 -8.85 -17.10 -8.36
N GLY A 265 -8.47 -15.85 -8.07
CA GLY A 265 -7.08 -15.52 -7.73
C GLY A 265 -6.08 -15.86 -8.83
N LEU A 266 -6.42 -15.58 -10.09
CA LEU A 266 -5.63 -15.97 -11.27
C LEU A 266 -4.17 -15.46 -11.22
N VAL A 267 -3.98 -14.27 -10.66
CA VAL A 267 -2.67 -13.67 -10.45
C VAL A 267 -2.28 -13.83 -9.00
N ALA A 268 -1.28 -14.67 -8.73
CA ALA A 268 -0.72 -14.88 -7.40
C ALA A 268 0.41 -13.89 -7.11
N LEU A 269 0.60 -13.53 -5.84
CA LEU A 269 1.66 -12.61 -5.35
C LEU A 269 3.02 -13.33 -5.14
N GLY A 270 3.39 -14.24 -6.04
CA GLY A 270 4.69 -14.94 -6.01
C GLY A 270 4.70 -16.22 -5.19
N ASP A 271 5.61 -17.13 -5.58
CA ASP A 271 5.72 -18.49 -5.06
C ASP A 271 6.42 -18.63 -3.69
N THR A 272 6.82 -17.54 -3.05
CA THR A 272 7.42 -17.62 -1.71
C THR A 272 6.33 -17.77 -0.66
N ALA A 273 5.98 -19.01 -0.39
CA ALA A 273 5.08 -19.37 0.70
C ALA A 273 5.48 -18.65 2.01
N GLY A 274 4.58 -17.83 2.54
CA GLY A 274 4.80 -17.10 3.79
C GLY A 274 5.34 -15.67 3.65
N SER A 275 5.53 -15.15 2.43
CA SER A 275 5.99 -13.75 2.25
C SER A 275 4.88 -12.72 2.31
N PHE A 276 3.64 -13.09 2.01
CA PHE A 276 2.50 -12.18 1.97
C PHE A 276 1.32 -12.72 2.78
N VAL A 277 0.54 -11.81 3.34
CA VAL A 277 -0.69 -12.12 4.10
C VAL A 277 -1.76 -12.71 3.21
N VAL A 278 -1.74 -12.39 1.92
CA VAL A 278 -2.73 -12.79 0.90
C VAL A 278 -2.03 -13.58 -0.21
N ASN A 279 -2.60 -14.71 -0.60
CA ASN A 279 -2.02 -15.58 -1.64
C ASN A 279 -2.27 -15.05 -3.05
N ALA A 280 -3.36 -14.31 -3.26
CA ALA A 280 -3.74 -13.73 -4.54
C ALA A 280 -3.62 -12.20 -4.52
N TYR A 281 -3.32 -11.60 -5.66
CA TYR A 281 -3.26 -10.15 -5.80
C TYR A 281 -4.64 -9.53 -5.47
N PRO A 282 -4.75 -8.69 -4.42
CA PRO A 282 -6.02 -8.12 -4.01
C PRO A 282 -6.47 -7.08 -5.04
N VAL A 283 -7.68 -7.25 -5.56
CA VAL A 283 -8.32 -6.31 -6.49
C VAL A 283 -9.46 -5.62 -5.77
N SER A 284 -9.46 -4.28 -5.79
CA SER A 284 -10.55 -3.46 -5.26
C SER A 284 -11.07 -2.56 -6.37
N VAL A 285 -12.36 -2.65 -6.64
CA VAL A 285 -13.04 -1.82 -7.65
C VAL A 285 -13.65 -0.60 -6.97
N HIS A 286 -13.18 0.59 -7.34
CA HIS A 286 -13.74 1.85 -6.88
C HIS A 286 -14.62 2.47 -7.95
N TYR A 287 -15.88 2.73 -7.65
CA TYR A 287 -16.86 3.28 -8.60
C TYR A 287 -16.44 4.64 -9.18
N MET A 288 -15.76 5.47 -8.39
CA MET A 288 -15.25 6.76 -8.86
C MET A 288 -14.18 6.60 -9.94
N ASP A 289 -13.32 5.58 -9.82
CA ASP A 289 -12.29 5.30 -10.83
C ASP A 289 -12.92 4.81 -12.14
N VAL A 290 -13.93 3.95 -12.04
CA VAL A 290 -14.68 3.48 -13.21
C VAL A 290 -15.37 4.65 -13.92
N ALA A 291 -16.00 5.55 -13.18
CA ALA A 291 -16.62 6.75 -13.73
C ALA A 291 -15.59 7.68 -14.39
N ALA A 292 -14.45 7.92 -13.74
CA ALA A 292 -13.37 8.73 -14.29
C ALA A 292 -12.82 8.15 -15.61
N ILE A 293 -12.62 6.84 -15.69
CA ILE A 293 -12.19 6.15 -16.90
C ILE A 293 -13.23 6.33 -18.00
N PHE A 294 -14.52 6.10 -17.70
CA PHE A 294 -15.60 6.27 -18.68
C PHE A 294 -15.61 7.68 -19.29
N PHE A 295 -15.61 8.70 -18.44
CA PHE A 295 -15.61 10.09 -18.91
C PHE A 295 -14.34 10.44 -19.70
N THR A 296 -13.18 9.95 -19.29
CA THR A 296 -11.92 10.16 -20.03
C THR A 296 -11.98 9.55 -21.43
N VAL A 297 -12.42 8.29 -21.54
CA VAL A 297 -12.52 7.60 -22.83
C VAL A 297 -13.51 8.30 -23.76
N VAL A 298 -14.69 8.67 -23.26
CA VAL A 298 -15.71 9.37 -24.04
C VAL A 298 -15.23 10.75 -24.48
N LEU A 299 -14.57 11.51 -23.58
CA LEU A 299 -14.08 12.86 -23.89
C LEU A 299 -12.97 12.82 -24.95
N VAL A 300 -11.98 11.94 -24.76
CA VAL A 300 -10.87 11.78 -25.70
C VAL A 300 -11.37 11.23 -27.04
N GLY A 301 -12.28 10.26 -27.02
CA GLY A 301 -12.92 9.73 -28.23
C GLY A 301 -13.72 10.81 -28.99
N TRP A 302 -14.44 11.69 -28.30
CA TRP A 302 -15.14 12.81 -28.92
C TRP A 302 -14.16 13.80 -29.57
N ALA A 303 -13.07 14.11 -28.89
CA ALA A 303 -12.02 14.98 -29.46
C ALA A 303 -11.39 14.36 -30.71
N ALA A 304 -11.12 13.06 -30.68
CA ALA A 304 -10.55 12.32 -31.79
C ALA A 304 -11.49 12.30 -33.04
N VAL A 305 -12.78 12.14 -32.83
CA VAL A 305 -13.78 12.14 -33.91
C VAL A 305 -14.03 13.53 -34.50
N TRP A 306 -13.98 14.56 -33.65
CA TRP A 306 -14.28 15.93 -34.07
C TRP A 306 -13.32 16.47 -35.13
N TYR A 307 -12.03 16.14 -35.02
CA TYR A 307 -10.99 16.61 -35.93
C TYR A 307 -11.18 16.11 -37.37
N PRO A 308 -11.25 14.79 -37.66
CA PRO A 308 -11.39 14.30 -39.05
C PRO A 308 -12.72 14.70 -39.69
N VAL A 309 -13.81 14.67 -38.95
CA VAL A 309 -15.11 15.03 -39.49
C VAL A 309 -15.13 16.51 -39.91
N ARG A 310 -14.59 17.41 -39.10
CA ARG A 310 -14.56 18.83 -39.42
C ARG A 310 -13.61 19.17 -40.57
N TYR A 311 -12.50 18.45 -40.69
CA TYR A 311 -11.51 18.67 -41.72
C TYR A 311 -11.92 18.08 -43.07
N LEU A 312 -12.33 16.80 -43.07
CA LEU A 312 -12.74 16.09 -44.29
C LEU A 312 -14.07 16.57 -44.85
N SER A 313 -15.06 16.88 -43.98
CA SER A 313 -16.32 17.43 -44.47
C SER A 313 -16.12 18.74 -45.24
N LYS A 314 -15.22 19.61 -44.78
CA LYS A 314 -14.89 20.84 -45.51
C LYS A 314 -14.16 20.62 -46.85
N ARG A 315 -13.40 19.54 -46.98
CA ARG A 315 -12.61 19.25 -48.16
C ARG A 315 -13.36 18.42 -49.19
N LEU A 316 -14.24 17.53 -48.74
CA LEU A 316 -15.09 16.71 -49.61
C LEU A 316 -16.38 17.43 -50.07
N LEU A 317 -16.74 18.50 -49.36
CA LEU A 317 -17.92 19.29 -49.62
C LEU A 317 -17.62 20.58 -50.42
N ARG A 318 -16.36 20.81 -50.77
CA ARG A 318 -15.93 21.77 -51.82
C ARG A 318 -15.77 21.03 -53.15
#